data_6d23c7d196f5854fe5d51c7d2612140c
#
_entry.id   6d23c7d196f5854fe5d51c7d2612140c
#
_cell.length_a   1.000
_cell.length_b   1.000
_cell.length_c   1.000
_cell.angle_alpha   90.00
_cell.angle_beta   90.00
_cell.angle_gamma   90.00
#
_symmetry.space_group_name_H-M   'P 1'
#
loop_
_entity.id
_entity.type
_entity.pdbx_description
1 polymer ?
#
loop_
_entity_poly.entity_id
_entity_poly.type
_entity_poly.pdbx_seq_one_letter_code
_entity_poly.pdbx_strand_id
1 'polypeptide(L)'
;MPLRGSGPIVFLFRSPSVNRPDPAPSSWSRRALPVLAVGLLGIIALMGQAPPAALLAAAPELAALPPWAQRAALALNPLLLVMAASAVGAALAHRVGLRSLLAGTAPARQPLRLWAASVGWGLFVGIAVQALDRLLSPAWSEGWRALVQAPPDLAGSRLVVGLLYGGLAEEVIARWGAMSLLAWALLRALGPAHARLALGLAVALSALVFGAAHLPVLAVQVELETTLVARTLLLNGLGGVVYGWLFCRHHLEAAMAAHAATHLALAALQPGLGG
;
A
#
# COMPACT_ATOMS: atom_id res chain seq x y z
N MET A 1 -32.96 -30.06 10.55
CA MET A 1 -31.67 -30.53 9.99
C MET A 1 -31.07 -29.36 9.22
N PRO A 2 -30.08 -28.63 9.73
CA PRO A 2 -29.53 -27.47 9.04
C PRO A 2 -28.35 -27.91 8.15
N LEU A 3 -28.42 -27.51 6.90
CA LEU A 3 -27.40 -27.75 5.87
C LEU A 3 -26.08 -27.01 6.22
N ARG A 4 -25.05 -27.77 6.51
CA ARG A 4 -23.65 -27.30 6.59
C ARG A 4 -23.13 -27.05 5.16
N GLY A 5 -23.10 -25.81 4.75
CA GLY A 5 -22.40 -25.35 3.54
C GLY A 5 -21.10 -24.66 3.92
N SER A 6 -20.04 -25.40 4.20
CA SER A 6 -18.69 -24.86 4.40
C SER A 6 -17.92 -24.93 3.09
N GLY A 7 -18.09 -23.89 2.23
CA GLY A 7 -17.21 -23.67 1.08
C GLY A 7 -15.88 -23.03 1.51
N PRO A 8 -14.78 -23.21 0.74
CA PRO A 8 -13.42 -22.75 1.09
C PRO A 8 -13.26 -21.24 1.25
N ILE A 9 -14.20 -20.42 0.76
CA ILE A 9 -14.19 -18.96 0.88
C ILE A 9 -14.53 -18.47 2.31
N VAL A 10 -15.10 -19.34 3.16
CA VAL A 10 -15.52 -18.99 4.53
C VAL A 10 -14.35 -18.64 5.45
N PHE A 11 -13.12 -19.10 5.14
CA PHE A 11 -11.93 -18.84 5.95
C PHE A 11 -11.22 -17.51 5.67
N LEU A 12 -11.49 -16.84 4.54
CA LEU A 12 -10.76 -15.66 4.13
C LEU A 12 -11.13 -14.38 4.88
N PHE A 13 -12.41 -14.23 5.28
CA PHE A 13 -12.87 -13.04 5.98
C PHE A 13 -13.59 -13.45 7.28
N ARG A 14 -13.00 -13.15 8.42
CA ARG A 14 -13.64 -13.37 9.71
C ARG A 14 -14.82 -12.40 9.84
N SER A 15 -16.01 -12.94 10.15
CA SER A 15 -17.14 -12.07 10.52
C SER A 15 -16.73 -11.18 11.68
N PRO A 16 -17.04 -9.87 11.66
CA PRO A 16 -16.86 -9.04 12.83
C PRO A 16 -17.56 -9.74 14.00
N SER A 17 -16.84 -10.00 15.09
CA SER A 17 -17.45 -10.59 16.30
C SER A 17 -18.33 -9.52 16.92
N VAL A 18 -19.66 -9.68 16.79
CA VAL A 18 -20.70 -8.75 17.27
C VAL A 18 -20.73 -8.65 18.81
N ASN A 19 -19.96 -9.46 19.54
CA ASN A 19 -20.11 -9.63 20.99
C ASN A 19 -18.89 -9.29 21.85
N ARG A 20 -18.08 -8.28 21.49
CA ARG A 20 -17.22 -7.64 22.49
C ARG A 20 -17.64 -6.17 22.60
N PRO A 21 -17.88 -5.64 23.80
CA PRO A 21 -18.07 -4.20 23.97
C PRO A 21 -16.80 -3.54 23.43
N ASP A 22 -16.95 -2.77 22.34
CA ASP A 22 -15.85 -1.96 21.83
C ASP A 22 -15.46 -0.97 22.93
N PRO A 23 -14.15 -0.75 23.18
CA PRO A 23 -13.72 0.31 24.08
C PRO A 23 -14.37 1.60 23.60
N ALA A 24 -14.80 2.45 24.55
CA ALA A 24 -15.46 3.71 24.27
C ALA A 24 -14.79 4.42 23.10
N PRO A 25 -15.54 4.88 22.08
CA PRO A 25 -14.95 5.36 20.83
C PRO A 25 -13.96 6.48 21.14
N SER A 26 -12.68 6.21 20.93
CA SER A 26 -11.62 7.23 21.04
C SER A 26 -12.00 8.41 20.13
N SER A 27 -11.68 9.65 20.55
CA SER A 27 -11.97 10.82 19.73
C SER A 27 -11.38 10.66 18.32
N TRP A 28 -11.99 11.31 17.35
CA TRP A 28 -11.51 11.26 15.95
C TRP A 28 -10.03 11.62 15.83
N SER A 29 -9.59 12.66 16.56
CA SER A 29 -8.18 13.10 16.58
C SER A 29 -7.23 12.02 17.12
N ARG A 30 -7.64 11.28 18.16
CA ARG A 30 -6.84 10.16 18.69
C ARG A 30 -6.67 9.03 17.69
N ARG A 31 -7.61 8.85 16.76
CA ARG A 31 -7.48 7.87 15.66
C ARG A 31 -6.69 8.41 14.46
N ALA A 32 -6.81 9.72 14.17
CA ALA A 32 -6.20 10.32 12.99
C ALA A 32 -4.71 10.66 13.20
N LEU A 33 -4.36 11.33 14.32
CA LEU A 33 -3.03 11.91 14.50
C LEU A 33 -1.88 10.89 14.53
N PRO A 34 -1.97 9.74 15.21
CA PRO A 34 -0.86 8.77 15.19
C PRO A 34 -0.66 8.13 13.80
N VAL A 35 -1.75 7.88 13.06
CA VAL A 35 -1.67 7.36 11.69
C VAL A 35 -1.08 8.40 10.74
N LEU A 36 -1.50 9.68 10.87
CA LEU A 36 -0.91 10.79 10.14
C LEU A 36 0.60 10.91 10.42
N ALA A 37 1.00 10.85 11.68
CA ALA A 37 2.41 10.98 12.06
C ALA A 37 3.27 9.88 11.41
N VAL A 38 2.80 8.64 11.36
CA VAL A 38 3.50 7.54 10.68
C VAL A 38 3.51 7.75 9.17
N GLY A 39 2.42 8.19 8.56
CA GLY A 39 2.39 8.54 7.13
C GLY A 39 3.37 9.66 6.75
N LEU A 40 3.54 10.66 7.63
CA LEU A 40 4.50 11.76 7.43
C LEU A 40 5.96 11.29 7.42
N LEU A 41 6.31 10.20 8.11
CA LEU A 41 7.66 9.62 8.00
C LEU A 41 7.97 9.20 6.56
N GLY A 42 6.99 8.64 5.85
CA GLY A 42 7.12 8.30 4.44
C GLY A 42 7.29 9.55 3.55
N ILE A 43 6.55 10.63 3.84
CA ILE A 43 6.70 11.90 3.11
C ILE A 43 8.11 12.49 3.31
N ILE A 44 8.63 12.45 4.53
CA ILE A 44 10.01 12.90 4.83
C ILE A 44 11.03 12.05 4.05
N ALA A 45 10.86 10.73 3.99
CA ALA A 45 11.74 9.86 3.21
C ALA A 45 11.68 10.20 1.71
N LEU A 46 10.48 10.46 1.18
CA LEU A 46 10.30 10.86 -0.22
C LEU A 46 10.99 12.20 -0.53
N MET A 47 10.93 13.18 0.37
CA MET A 47 11.64 14.45 0.22
C MET A 47 13.17 14.32 0.24
N GLY A 48 13.69 13.20 0.73
CA GLY A 48 15.11 12.84 0.63
C GLY A 48 15.56 12.47 -0.78
N GLN A 49 14.63 12.23 -1.72
CA GLN A 49 14.96 11.84 -3.09
C GLN A 49 15.14 13.05 -4.00
N ALA A 50 16.04 12.92 -4.96
CA ALA A 50 16.13 13.88 -6.07
C ALA A 50 14.97 13.63 -7.05
N PRO A 51 14.41 14.69 -7.66
CA PRO A 51 13.44 14.52 -8.72
C PRO A 51 14.03 13.76 -9.91
N PRO A 52 13.25 12.91 -10.59
CA PRO A 52 13.70 12.27 -11.83
C PRO A 52 14.14 13.29 -12.87
N ALA A 53 15.28 13.06 -13.52
CA ALA A 53 15.80 13.98 -14.55
C ALA A 53 14.80 14.19 -15.71
N ALA A 54 14.09 13.12 -16.11
CA ALA A 54 13.04 13.21 -17.12
C ALA A 54 11.90 14.16 -16.71
N LEU A 55 11.52 14.18 -15.44
CA LEU A 55 10.51 15.12 -14.93
C LEU A 55 11.01 16.57 -14.99
N LEU A 56 12.25 16.83 -14.59
CA LEU A 56 12.84 18.17 -14.67
C LEU A 56 12.98 18.64 -16.11
N ALA A 57 13.31 17.75 -17.03
CA ALA A 57 13.35 18.07 -18.47
C ALA A 57 11.95 18.38 -19.04
N ALA A 58 10.91 17.70 -18.57
CA ALA A 58 9.54 17.93 -19.00
C ALA A 58 8.87 19.14 -18.33
N ALA A 59 9.42 19.64 -17.22
CA ALA A 59 8.89 20.76 -16.44
C ALA A 59 9.98 21.81 -16.14
N PRO A 60 10.35 22.69 -17.11
CA PRO A 60 11.40 23.69 -16.93
C PRO A 60 11.17 24.63 -15.76
N GLU A 61 9.90 24.96 -15.48
CA GLU A 61 9.52 25.81 -14.35
C GLU A 61 9.86 25.14 -13.00
N LEU A 62 9.64 23.84 -12.88
CA LEU A 62 10.05 23.05 -11.72
C LEU A 62 11.58 22.97 -11.63
N ALA A 63 12.26 22.78 -12.75
CA ALA A 63 13.72 22.70 -12.81
C ALA A 63 14.40 24.04 -12.39
N ALA A 64 13.74 25.18 -12.62
CA ALA A 64 14.23 26.49 -12.21
C ALA A 64 14.14 26.75 -10.70
N LEU A 65 13.37 25.95 -9.96
CA LEU A 65 13.26 26.06 -8.51
C LEU A 65 14.53 25.56 -7.79
N PRO A 66 14.83 26.07 -6.59
CA PRO A 66 15.90 25.48 -5.78
C PRO A 66 15.57 24.03 -5.38
N PRO A 67 16.59 23.15 -5.16
CA PRO A 67 16.39 21.72 -4.95
C PRO A 67 15.39 21.35 -3.85
N TRP A 68 15.35 22.12 -2.76
CA TRP A 68 14.37 21.87 -1.70
C TRP A 68 12.93 22.14 -2.14
N ALA A 69 12.69 23.17 -2.98
CA ALA A 69 11.37 23.52 -3.48
C ALA A 69 10.88 22.48 -4.53
N GLN A 70 11.78 21.96 -5.36
CA GLN A 70 11.47 20.85 -6.27
C GLN A 70 10.98 19.62 -5.49
N ARG A 71 11.68 19.23 -4.43
CA ARG A 71 11.32 18.10 -3.56
C ARG A 71 9.99 18.35 -2.83
N ALA A 72 9.79 19.57 -2.32
CA ALA A 72 8.54 19.95 -1.66
C ALA A 72 7.35 19.91 -2.62
N ALA A 73 7.52 20.39 -3.86
CA ALA A 73 6.48 20.35 -4.88
C ALA A 73 6.07 18.89 -5.20
N LEU A 74 7.03 17.97 -5.33
CA LEU A 74 6.76 16.55 -5.56
C LEU A 74 6.11 15.86 -4.37
N ALA A 75 6.45 16.26 -3.16
CA ALA A 75 5.86 15.69 -1.94
C ALA A 75 4.45 16.23 -1.66
N LEU A 76 4.01 17.32 -2.29
CA LEU A 76 2.73 17.97 -1.98
C LEU A 76 1.54 17.05 -2.21
N ASN A 77 1.45 16.40 -3.37
CA ASN A 77 0.34 15.48 -3.67
C ASN A 77 0.31 14.27 -2.72
N PRO A 78 1.41 13.52 -2.50
CA PRO A 78 1.44 12.47 -1.49
C PRO A 78 1.10 12.97 -0.07
N LEU A 79 1.55 14.15 0.33
CA LEU A 79 1.22 14.76 1.62
C LEU A 79 -0.29 14.98 1.76
N LEU A 80 -0.93 15.59 0.76
CA LEU A 80 -2.38 15.81 0.77
C LEU A 80 -3.15 14.49 0.82
N LEU A 81 -2.69 13.47 0.10
CA LEU A 81 -3.28 12.12 0.14
C LEU A 81 -3.14 11.47 1.52
N VAL A 82 -1.98 11.56 2.17
CA VAL A 82 -1.77 11.04 3.53
C VAL A 82 -2.69 11.76 4.54
N MET A 83 -2.82 13.07 4.43
CA MET A 83 -3.71 13.87 5.30
C MET A 83 -5.17 13.46 5.11
N ALA A 84 -5.64 13.41 3.87
CA ALA A 84 -7.02 13.01 3.54
C ALA A 84 -7.29 11.56 3.96
N ALA A 85 -6.37 10.64 3.68
CA ALA A 85 -6.50 9.24 4.05
C ALA A 85 -6.53 9.02 5.56
N SER A 86 -5.69 9.74 6.31
CA SER A 86 -5.69 9.69 7.78
C SER A 86 -7.02 10.15 8.35
N ALA A 87 -7.58 11.23 7.79
CA ALA A 87 -8.89 11.75 8.17
C ALA A 87 -10.05 10.78 7.86
N VAL A 88 -10.07 10.26 6.64
CA VAL A 88 -11.11 9.34 6.15
C VAL A 88 -11.08 8.03 6.92
N GLY A 89 -9.90 7.42 7.09
CA GLY A 89 -9.76 6.17 7.83
C GLY A 89 -10.15 6.31 9.30
N ALA A 90 -9.77 7.41 9.96
CA ALA A 90 -10.18 7.71 11.33
C ALA A 90 -11.71 7.84 11.47
N ALA A 91 -12.40 8.30 10.43
CA ALA A 91 -13.84 8.43 10.41
C ALA A 91 -14.56 7.11 10.09
N LEU A 92 -14.01 6.26 9.22
CA LEU A 92 -14.74 5.17 8.58
C LEU A 92 -14.24 3.76 8.93
N ALA A 93 -12.92 3.55 9.15
CA ALA A 93 -12.36 2.22 9.31
C ALA A 93 -13.05 1.40 10.42
N HIS A 94 -13.21 2.00 11.60
CA HIS A 94 -13.86 1.35 12.74
C HIS A 94 -15.34 1.00 12.50
N ARG A 95 -16.04 1.75 11.62
CA ARG A 95 -17.46 1.51 11.28
C ARG A 95 -17.65 0.26 10.42
N VAL A 96 -16.60 -0.19 9.77
CA VAL A 96 -16.61 -1.38 8.88
C VAL A 96 -15.77 -2.52 9.44
N GLY A 97 -15.38 -2.45 10.73
CA GLY A 97 -14.63 -3.49 11.42
C GLY A 97 -13.13 -3.54 11.09
N LEU A 98 -12.60 -2.56 10.33
CA LEU A 98 -11.18 -2.41 10.06
C LEU A 98 -10.46 -1.74 11.25
N ARG A 99 -9.25 -2.20 11.57
CA ARG A 99 -8.57 -1.87 12.84
C ARG A 99 -7.15 -1.35 12.62
N SER A 100 -6.66 -0.61 13.62
CA SER A 100 -5.26 -0.18 13.70
C SER A 100 -4.83 -0.09 15.16
N LEU A 101 -3.58 -0.46 15.44
CA LEU A 101 -2.93 -0.28 16.75
C LEU A 101 -2.71 1.20 17.02
N LEU A 102 -2.19 1.93 16.04
CA LEU A 102 -1.95 3.37 16.11
C LEU A 102 -3.23 4.15 16.41
N ALA A 103 -4.33 3.77 15.76
CA ALA A 103 -5.65 4.38 16.00
C ALA A 103 -6.33 3.89 17.29
N GLY A 104 -5.71 2.97 18.04
CA GLY A 104 -6.28 2.42 19.27
C GLY A 104 -7.51 1.56 19.06
N THR A 105 -7.76 1.07 17.84
CA THR A 105 -8.93 0.24 17.51
C THR A 105 -8.61 -1.26 17.42
N ALA A 106 -7.33 -1.64 17.52
CA ALA A 106 -6.88 -3.02 17.65
C ALA A 106 -6.32 -3.27 19.08
N PRO A 107 -6.33 -4.53 19.57
CA PRO A 107 -5.70 -4.87 20.84
C PRO A 107 -4.20 -4.53 20.83
N ALA A 108 -3.69 -3.85 21.86
CA ALA A 108 -2.30 -3.40 21.93
C ALA A 108 -1.28 -4.55 21.88
N ARG A 109 -1.61 -5.68 22.50
CA ARG A 109 -0.75 -6.87 22.50
C ARG A 109 -1.12 -7.77 21.33
N GLN A 110 -0.18 -7.93 20.40
CA GLN A 110 -0.30 -8.86 19.25
C GLN A 110 0.68 -10.00 19.43
N PRO A 111 0.29 -11.25 19.08
CA PRO A 111 1.20 -12.39 19.21
C PRO A 111 2.34 -12.29 18.18
N LEU A 112 3.55 -12.67 18.57
CA LEU A 112 4.73 -12.64 17.71
C LEU A 112 4.52 -13.39 16.38
N ARG A 113 3.76 -14.49 16.40
CA ARG A 113 3.38 -15.26 15.20
C ARG A 113 2.67 -14.42 14.13
N LEU A 114 1.91 -13.39 14.54
CA LEU A 114 1.21 -12.51 13.59
C LEU A 114 2.23 -11.63 12.86
N TRP A 115 3.18 -11.07 13.58
CA TRP A 115 4.25 -10.26 12.98
C TRP A 115 5.12 -11.10 12.05
N ALA A 116 5.52 -12.29 12.50
CA ALA A 116 6.29 -13.24 11.68
C ALA A 116 5.52 -13.64 10.41
N ALA A 117 4.21 -13.90 10.51
CA ALA A 117 3.38 -14.21 9.36
C ALA A 117 3.23 -13.01 8.41
N SER A 118 3.06 -11.79 8.94
CA SER A 118 2.97 -10.57 8.11
C SER A 118 4.26 -10.34 7.33
N VAL A 119 5.41 -10.42 8.00
CA VAL A 119 6.72 -10.33 7.35
C VAL A 119 6.90 -11.46 6.32
N GLY A 120 6.55 -12.69 6.66
CA GLY A 120 6.60 -13.84 5.74
C GLY A 120 5.77 -13.63 4.47
N TRP A 121 4.55 -13.10 4.60
CA TRP A 121 3.73 -12.73 3.44
C TRP A 121 4.37 -11.64 2.60
N GLY A 122 4.97 -10.63 3.23
CA GLY A 122 5.69 -9.58 2.51
C GLY A 122 6.90 -10.10 1.73
N LEU A 123 7.74 -10.92 2.36
CA LEU A 123 8.87 -11.57 1.69
C LEU A 123 8.39 -12.45 0.52
N PHE A 124 7.32 -13.20 0.71
CA PHE A 124 6.70 -14.01 -0.36
C PHE A 124 6.24 -13.13 -1.53
N VAL A 125 5.56 -12.00 -1.26
CA VAL A 125 5.12 -11.06 -2.30
C VAL A 125 6.33 -10.52 -3.06
N GLY A 126 7.39 -10.08 -2.37
CA GLY A 126 8.59 -9.56 -3.02
C GLY A 126 9.28 -10.58 -3.93
N ILE A 127 9.40 -11.84 -3.46
CA ILE A 127 9.94 -12.95 -4.26
C ILE A 127 9.02 -13.24 -5.46
N ALA A 128 7.71 -13.31 -5.25
CA ALA A 128 6.74 -13.59 -6.30
C ALA A 128 6.72 -12.49 -7.37
N VAL A 129 6.74 -11.22 -6.96
CA VAL A 129 6.82 -10.06 -7.87
C VAL A 129 8.10 -10.14 -8.70
N GLN A 130 9.26 -10.37 -8.07
CA GLN A 130 10.54 -10.47 -8.78
C GLN A 130 10.57 -11.68 -9.73
N ALA A 131 10.02 -12.82 -9.32
CA ALA A 131 9.97 -14.02 -10.15
C ALA A 131 9.04 -13.82 -11.35
N LEU A 132 7.84 -13.28 -11.13
CA LEU A 132 6.88 -12.96 -12.21
C LEU A 132 7.45 -11.92 -13.16
N ASP A 133 8.09 -10.87 -12.66
CA ASP A 133 8.68 -9.83 -13.50
C ASP A 133 9.78 -10.40 -14.40
N ARG A 134 10.66 -11.26 -13.87
CA ARG A 134 11.68 -11.96 -14.66
C ARG A 134 11.07 -12.93 -15.67
N LEU A 135 10.09 -13.73 -15.27
CA LEU A 135 9.43 -14.70 -16.11
C LEU A 135 8.72 -14.04 -17.29
N LEU A 136 8.06 -12.92 -17.05
CA LEU A 136 7.29 -12.18 -18.06
C LEU A 136 8.12 -11.11 -18.77
N SER A 137 9.40 -10.95 -18.43
CA SER A 137 10.29 -9.93 -19.01
C SER A 137 10.37 -9.94 -20.55
N PRO A 138 10.27 -11.09 -21.25
CA PRO A 138 10.24 -11.09 -22.72
C PRO A 138 9.01 -10.37 -23.32
N ALA A 139 7.90 -10.29 -22.56
CA ALA A 139 6.68 -9.61 -22.96
C ALA A 139 6.66 -8.12 -22.62
N TRP A 140 7.63 -7.62 -21.83
CA TRP A 140 7.70 -6.22 -21.46
C TRP A 140 8.35 -5.36 -22.56
N SER A 141 7.96 -4.08 -22.60
CA SER A 141 8.49 -3.12 -23.57
C SER A 141 10.00 -2.89 -23.43
N GLU A 142 10.64 -2.44 -24.51
CA GLU A 142 12.06 -2.07 -24.49
C GLU A 142 12.35 -0.89 -23.57
N GLY A 143 11.44 0.10 -23.52
CA GLY A 143 11.56 1.24 -22.61
C GLY A 143 11.60 0.81 -21.15
N TRP A 144 10.78 -0.16 -20.77
CA TRP A 144 10.85 -0.71 -19.39
C TRP A 144 12.17 -1.44 -19.14
N ARG A 145 12.61 -2.28 -20.09
CA ARG A 145 13.87 -3.01 -19.96
C ARG A 145 15.06 -2.06 -19.79
N ALA A 146 15.11 -0.98 -20.56
CA ALA A 146 16.13 0.05 -20.45
C ALA A 146 16.10 0.75 -19.08
N LEU A 147 14.90 1.07 -18.57
CA LEU A 147 14.74 1.72 -17.26
C LEU A 147 15.23 0.82 -16.10
N VAL A 148 14.96 -0.48 -16.17
CA VAL A 148 15.37 -1.45 -15.12
C VAL A 148 16.88 -1.73 -15.17
N GLN A 149 17.49 -1.66 -16.35
CA GLN A 149 18.93 -1.88 -16.54
C GLN A 149 19.80 -0.63 -16.23
N ALA A 150 19.15 0.54 -16.06
CA ALA A 150 19.88 1.74 -15.65
C ALA A 150 20.58 1.52 -14.30
N PRO A 151 21.86 1.96 -14.16
CA PRO A 151 22.60 1.79 -12.92
C PRO A 151 21.80 2.30 -11.73
N PRO A 152 21.79 1.58 -10.61
CA PRO A 152 21.07 2.01 -9.42
C PRO A 152 21.82 3.18 -8.76
N ASP A 153 21.53 4.40 -9.17
CA ASP A 153 21.92 5.56 -8.39
C ASP A 153 21.24 5.46 -7.02
N LEU A 154 22.04 5.26 -5.97
CA LEU A 154 21.56 5.30 -4.59
C LEU A 154 20.63 4.13 -4.15
N ALA A 155 21.08 2.88 -4.26
CA ALA A 155 20.34 1.70 -3.80
C ALA A 155 19.83 1.83 -2.34
N GLY A 156 20.64 2.42 -1.44
CA GLY A 156 20.24 2.64 -0.04
C GLY A 156 19.08 3.61 0.12
N SER A 157 19.02 4.67 -0.67
CA SER A 157 17.94 5.65 -0.59
C SER A 157 16.61 5.09 -1.12
N ARG A 158 16.65 4.23 -2.14
CA ARG A 158 15.47 3.51 -2.65
C ARG A 158 14.88 2.57 -1.60
N LEU A 159 15.73 1.87 -0.85
CA LEU A 159 15.27 1.01 0.24
C LEU A 159 14.59 1.82 1.34
N VAL A 160 15.17 2.95 1.77
CA VAL A 160 14.56 3.82 2.78
C VAL A 160 13.19 4.32 2.33
N VAL A 161 13.04 4.75 1.07
CA VAL A 161 11.74 5.14 0.50
C VAL A 161 10.80 3.95 0.45
N GLY A 162 11.25 2.79 0.00
CA GLY A 162 10.44 1.58 -0.03
C GLY A 162 9.90 1.21 1.36
N LEU A 163 10.74 1.29 2.40
CA LEU A 163 10.34 0.95 3.77
C LEU A 163 9.38 1.99 4.38
N LEU A 164 9.69 3.28 4.22
CA LEU A 164 8.95 4.35 4.90
C LEU A 164 7.81 4.90 4.05
N TYR A 165 8.03 5.18 2.77
CA TYR A 165 6.95 5.65 1.91
C TYR A 165 6.07 4.47 1.47
N GLY A 166 6.64 3.43 0.86
CA GLY A 166 5.90 2.24 0.47
C GLY A 166 5.25 1.54 1.67
N GLY A 167 6.07 1.10 2.62
CA GLY A 167 5.59 0.34 3.78
C GLY A 167 4.65 1.09 4.72
N LEU A 168 4.76 2.42 4.85
CA LEU A 168 3.95 3.19 5.80
C LEU A 168 2.97 4.14 5.10
N ALA A 169 3.46 5.12 4.32
CA ALA A 169 2.59 6.16 3.76
C ALA A 169 1.58 5.61 2.75
N GLU A 170 2.02 4.72 1.86
CA GLU A 170 1.12 4.10 0.88
C GLU A 170 0.07 3.21 1.55
N GLU A 171 0.40 2.54 2.66
CA GLU A 171 -0.59 1.77 3.42
C GLU A 171 -1.60 2.68 4.14
N VAL A 172 -1.17 3.85 4.61
CA VAL A 172 -2.11 4.87 5.10
C VAL A 172 -3.05 5.32 3.98
N ILE A 173 -2.53 5.62 2.79
CA ILE A 173 -3.32 6.09 1.65
C ILE A 173 -4.26 4.98 1.16
N ALA A 174 -3.72 3.81 0.83
CA ALA A 174 -4.46 2.77 0.13
C ALA A 174 -5.35 1.93 1.06
N ARG A 175 -4.89 1.58 2.27
CA ARG A 175 -5.62 0.71 3.20
C ARG A 175 -6.44 1.50 4.20
N TRP A 176 -5.78 2.37 4.97
CA TRP A 176 -6.50 3.14 5.97
C TRP A 176 -7.51 4.10 5.36
N GLY A 177 -7.15 4.85 4.30
CA GLY A 177 -8.01 5.79 3.61
C GLY A 177 -8.93 5.13 2.58
N ALA A 178 -8.38 4.81 1.40
CA ALA A 178 -9.16 4.41 0.23
C ALA A 178 -9.96 3.12 0.46
N MET A 179 -9.33 2.06 0.98
CA MET A 179 -10.01 0.80 1.24
C MET A 179 -11.10 0.92 2.31
N SER A 180 -10.87 1.72 3.38
CA SER A 180 -11.91 1.98 4.39
C SER A 180 -13.11 2.73 3.81
N LEU A 181 -12.88 3.69 2.91
CA LEU A 181 -13.93 4.40 2.19
C LEU A 181 -14.72 3.46 1.29
N LEU A 182 -14.02 2.64 0.48
CA LEU A 182 -14.64 1.65 -0.40
C LEU A 182 -15.46 0.63 0.39
N ALA A 183 -14.91 0.08 1.48
CA ALA A 183 -15.61 -0.86 2.34
C ALA A 183 -16.88 -0.24 2.94
N TRP A 184 -16.80 1.01 3.40
CA TRP A 184 -17.95 1.73 3.94
C TRP A 184 -19.02 1.97 2.86
N ALA A 185 -18.64 2.44 1.68
CA ALA A 185 -19.58 2.70 0.59
C ALA A 185 -20.24 1.40 0.11
N LEU A 186 -19.47 0.34 -0.09
CA LEU A 186 -19.99 -0.96 -0.51
C LEU A 186 -20.92 -1.60 0.54
N LEU A 187 -20.59 -1.49 1.82
CA LEU A 187 -21.48 -1.97 2.89
C LEU A 187 -22.79 -1.17 2.95
N ARG A 188 -22.76 0.12 2.67
CA ARG A 188 -23.96 0.97 2.57
C ARG A 188 -24.82 0.58 1.38
N ALA A 189 -24.20 0.24 0.25
CA ALA A 189 -24.90 -0.13 -0.98
C ALA A 189 -25.45 -1.56 -0.95
N LEU A 190 -24.68 -2.53 -0.44
CA LEU A 190 -25.01 -3.96 -0.47
C LEU A 190 -25.75 -4.43 0.78
N GLY A 191 -25.70 -3.67 1.86
CA GLY A 191 -26.26 -4.02 3.16
C GLY A 191 -25.37 -4.99 3.98
N PRO A 192 -25.65 -5.07 5.30
CA PRO A 192 -24.81 -5.83 6.24
C PRO A 192 -24.80 -7.34 6.00
N ALA A 193 -25.82 -7.90 5.37
CA ALA A 193 -25.85 -9.31 4.99
C ALA A 193 -24.73 -9.69 4.00
N HIS A 194 -24.24 -8.73 3.22
CA HIS A 194 -23.19 -8.93 2.20
C HIS A 194 -21.83 -8.40 2.65
N ALA A 195 -21.58 -8.28 3.95
CA ALA A 195 -20.33 -7.68 4.48
C ALA A 195 -19.05 -8.35 3.96
N ARG A 196 -19.05 -9.68 3.78
CA ARG A 196 -17.87 -10.39 3.22
C ARG A 196 -17.62 -10.02 1.77
N LEU A 197 -18.67 -9.92 0.96
CA LEU A 197 -18.57 -9.50 -0.43
C LEU A 197 -18.07 -8.04 -0.52
N ALA A 198 -18.64 -7.13 0.28
CA ALA A 198 -18.22 -5.74 0.35
C ALA A 198 -16.74 -5.58 0.70
N LEU A 199 -16.25 -6.31 1.71
CA LEU A 199 -14.84 -6.29 2.09
C LEU A 199 -13.95 -6.90 1.00
N GLY A 200 -14.35 -8.02 0.39
CA GLY A 200 -13.61 -8.63 -0.72
C GLY A 200 -13.49 -7.70 -1.93
N LEU A 201 -14.59 -7.04 -2.31
CA LEU A 201 -14.59 -6.03 -3.37
C LEU A 201 -13.74 -4.80 -2.99
N ALA A 202 -13.78 -4.36 -1.74
CA ALA A 202 -12.95 -3.25 -1.27
C ALA A 202 -11.45 -3.60 -1.37
N VAL A 203 -11.04 -4.83 -1.03
CA VAL A 203 -9.67 -5.32 -1.23
C VAL A 203 -9.30 -5.27 -2.71
N ALA A 204 -10.12 -5.85 -3.60
CA ALA A 204 -9.83 -5.93 -5.03
C ALA A 204 -9.75 -4.52 -5.66
N LEU A 205 -10.73 -3.65 -5.39
CA LEU A 205 -10.75 -2.29 -5.92
C LEU A 205 -9.61 -1.44 -5.39
N SER A 206 -9.30 -1.53 -4.08
CA SER A 206 -8.17 -0.79 -3.51
C SER A 206 -6.82 -1.27 -4.06
N ALA A 207 -6.68 -2.57 -4.36
CA ALA A 207 -5.49 -3.12 -5.00
C ALA A 207 -5.33 -2.63 -6.45
N LEU A 208 -6.43 -2.55 -7.20
CA LEU A 208 -6.44 -1.99 -8.56
C LEU A 208 -6.07 -0.50 -8.55
N VAL A 209 -6.69 0.29 -7.67
CA VAL A 209 -6.36 1.72 -7.49
C VAL A 209 -4.89 1.90 -7.08
N PHE A 210 -4.39 1.05 -6.19
CA PHE A 210 -3.00 1.05 -5.77
C PHE A 210 -2.04 0.80 -6.95
N GLY A 211 -2.31 -0.20 -7.78
CA GLY A 211 -1.55 -0.45 -9.00
C GLY A 211 -1.62 0.72 -9.99
N ALA A 212 -2.81 1.27 -10.21
CA ALA A 212 -3.02 2.40 -11.11
C ALA A 212 -2.32 3.69 -10.63
N ALA A 213 -2.21 3.90 -9.33
CA ALA A 213 -1.52 5.07 -8.75
C ALA A 213 -0.02 5.12 -9.08
N HIS A 214 0.59 4.01 -9.53
CA HIS A 214 1.98 3.96 -9.98
C HIS A 214 2.16 4.42 -11.43
N LEU A 215 1.10 4.44 -12.24
CA LEU A 215 1.18 4.78 -13.66
C LEU A 215 1.65 6.22 -13.92
N PRO A 216 1.19 7.26 -13.19
CA PRO A 216 1.65 8.62 -13.43
C PRO A 216 3.16 8.82 -13.24
N VAL A 217 3.77 8.13 -12.26
CA VAL A 217 5.21 8.20 -12.02
C VAL A 217 5.99 7.52 -13.14
N LEU A 218 5.46 6.43 -13.70
CA LEU A 218 6.06 5.75 -14.84
C LEU A 218 5.91 6.56 -16.13
N ALA A 219 4.77 7.20 -16.35
CA ALA A 219 4.48 8.02 -17.53
C ALA A 219 5.48 9.17 -17.75
N VAL A 220 6.10 9.65 -16.66
CA VAL A 220 7.14 10.69 -16.73
C VAL A 220 8.48 10.14 -17.25
N GLN A 221 8.71 8.83 -17.09
CA GLN A 221 10.02 8.22 -17.38
C GLN A 221 10.03 7.46 -18.70
N VAL A 222 8.89 6.83 -19.05
CA VAL A 222 8.74 6.00 -20.25
C VAL A 222 7.34 6.12 -20.81
N GLU A 223 7.18 5.82 -22.10
CA GLU A 223 5.86 5.72 -22.74
C GLU A 223 5.05 4.58 -22.09
N LEU A 224 3.79 4.86 -21.75
CA LEU A 224 2.88 3.87 -21.17
C LEU A 224 2.30 2.94 -22.26
N GLU A 225 3.04 1.94 -22.62
CA GLU A 225 2.54 0.86 -23.47
C GLU A 225 1.58 -0.07 -22.71
N THR A 226 0.67 -0.73 -23.41
CA THR A 226 -0.33 -1.66 -22.84
C THR A 226 0.33 -2.74 -21.96
N THR A 227 1.47 -3.27 -22.38
CA THR A 227 2.24 -4.28 -21.62
C THR A 227 2.78 -3.73 -20.31
N LEU A 228 3.28 -2.49 -20.30
CA LEU A 228 3.76 -1.82 -19.10
C LEU A 228 2.63 -1.50 -18.13
N VAL A 229 1.48 -1.05 -18.64
CA VAL A 229 0.26 -0.85 -17.84
C VAL A 229 -0.18 -2.16 -17.19
N ALA A 230 -0.31 -3.24 -18.00
CA ALA A 230 -0.70 -4.56 -17.50
C ALA A 230 0.27 -5.09 -16.44
N ARG A 231 1.59 -4.97 -16.66
CA ARG A 231 2.63 -5.32 -15.70
C ARG A 231 2.47 -4.55 -14.38
N THR A 232 2.32 -3.24 -14.47
CA THR A 232 2.22 -2.37 -13.30
C THR A 232 0.99 -2.72 -12.46
N LEU A 233 -0.16 -2.92 -13.10
CA LEU A 233 -1.39 -3.33 -12.42
C LEU A 233 -1.26 -4.73 -11.81
N LEU A 234 -0.67 -5.68 -12.53
CA LEU A 234 -0.50 -7.06 -12.07
C LEU A 234 0.41 -7.13 -10.84
N LEU A 235 1.62 -6.59 -10.93
CA LEU A 235 2.64 -6.75 -9.88
C LEU A 235 2.29 -5.95 -8.61
N ASN A 236 1.83 -4.69 -8.76
CA ASN A 236 1.37 -3.91 -7.62
C ASN A 236 0.03 -4.43 -7.07
N GLY A 237 -0.86 -4.91 -7.95
CA GLY A 237 -2.13 -5.51 -7.56
C GLY A 237 -1.94 -6.77 -6.71
N LEU A 238 -0.94 -7.61 -7.01
CA LEU A 238 -0.60 -8.78 -6.20
C LEU A 238 -0.28 -8.39 -4.74
N GLY A 239 0.62 -7.44 -4.55
CA GLY A 239 0.91 -6.89 -3.23
C GLY A 239 -0.35 -6.25 -2.61
N GLY A 240 -1.06 -5.45 -3.41
CA GLY A 240 -2.29 -4.79 -3.03
C GLY A 240 -3.35 -5.70 -2.42
N VAL A 241 -3.56 -6.88 -3.02
CA VAL A 241 -4.51 -7.88 -2.50
C VAL A 241 -4.03 -8.47 -1.18
N VAL A 242 -2.75 -8.83 -1.08
CA VAL A 242 -2.19 -9.44 0.15
C VAL A 242 -2.24 -8.44 1.31
N TYR A 243 -1.82 -7.18 1.11
CA TYR A 243 -1.85 -6.17 2.17
C TYR A 243 -3.28 -5.80 2.57
N GLY A 244 -4.20 -5.68 1.59
CA GLY A 244 -5.61 -5.47 1.87
C GLY A 244 -6.26 -6.61 2.65
N TRP A 245 -5.91 -7.86 2.32
CA TRP A 245 -6.34 -9.04 3.07
C TRP A 245 -5.80 -9.04 4.50
N LEU A 246 -4.50 -8.73 4.71
CA LEU A 246 -3.90 -8.60 6.04
C LEU A 246 -4.57 -7.52 6.87
N PHE A 247 -4.90 -6.38 6.27
CA PHE A 247 -5.65 -5.33 6.93
C PHE A 247 -7.05 -5.78 7.36
N CYS A 248 -7.79 -6.47 6.50
CA CYS A 248 -9.09 -7.06 6.85
C CYS A 248 -8.99 -8.11 7.95
N ARG A 249 -7.96 -8.94 7.88
CA ARG A 249 -7.81 -10.09 8.78
C ARG A 249 -7.30 -9.70 10.15
N HIS A 250 -6.47 -8.68 10.22
CA HIS A 250 -5.74 -8.27 11.41
C HIS A 250 -5.90 -6.77 11.70
N HIS A 251 -4.98 -5.95 11.21
CA HIS A 251 -4.94 -4.51 11.42
C HIS A 251 -3.97 -3.84 10.42
N LEU A 252 -3.99 -2.50 10.34
CA LEU A 252 -3.19 -1.71 9.40
C LEU A 252 -1.69 -2.03 9.47
N GLU A 253 -1.13 -2.16 10.65
CA GLU A 253 0.30 -2.36 10.88
C GLU A 253 0.77 -3.75 10.43
N ALA A 254 -0.14 -4.74 10.35
CA ALA A 254 0.16 -6.04 9.73
C ALA A 254 0.38 -5.89 8.21
N ALA A 255 -0.42 -5.06 7.55
CA ALA A 255 -0.22 -4.70 6.14
C ALA A 255 1.07 -3.90 5.94
N MET A 256 1.33 -2.90 6.81
CA MET A 256 2.57 -2.12 6.80
C MET A 256 3.82 -3.00 6.93
N ALA A 257 3.83 -3.95 7.88
CA ALA A 257 4.94 -4.87 8.08
C ALA A 257 5.18 -5.77 6.86
N ALA A 258 4.10 -6.25 6.22
CA ALA A 258 4.21 -7.04 5.00
C ALA A 258 4.75 -6.20 3.83
N HIS A 259 4.24 -4.99 3.63
CA HIS A 259 4.68 -4.13 2.53
C HIS A 259 6.15 -3.72 2.70
N ALA A 260 6.57 -3.34 3.89
CA ALA A 260 7.98 -3.07 4.18
C ALA A 260 8.86 -4.30 3.91
N ALA A 261 8.43 -5.50 4.33
CA ALA A 261 9.14 -6.75 4.06
C ALA A 261 9.22 -7.08 2.56
N THR A 262 8.22 -6.70 1.75
CA THR A 262 8.29 -6.80 0.29
C THR A 262 9.46 -5.99 -0.27
N HIS A 263 9.64 -4.76 0.19
CA HIS A 263 10.77 -3.93 -0.25
C HIS A 263 12.13 -4.49 0.19
N LEU A 264 12.21 -5.12 1.38
CA LEU A 264 13.43 -5.83 1.79
C LEU A 264 13.75 -6.99 0.84
N ALA A 265 12.76 -7.80 0.48
CA ALA A 265 12.96 -8.90 -0.47
C ALA A 265 13.36 -8.40 -1.86
N LEU A 266 12.69 -7.35 -2.37
CA LEU A 266 13.04 -6.75 -3.66
C LEU A 266 14.48 -6.21 -3.67
N ALA A 267 14.88 -5.50 -2.61
CA ALA A 267 16.25 -5.00 -2.47
C ALA A 267 17.28 -6.14 -2.44
N ALA A 268 17.02 -7.20 -1.66
CA ALA A 268 17.92 -8.34 -1.55
C ALA A 268 18.07 -9.15 -2.85
N LEU A 269 17.05 -9.10 -3.73
CA LEU A 269 17.05 -9.83 -5.00
C LEU A 269 17.52 -9.00 -6.20
N GLN A 270 17.84 -7.72 -6.02
CA GLN A 270 18.42 -6.88 -7.08
C GLN A 270 19.82 -7.34 -7.42
N PRO A 271 20.16 -7.53 -8.73
CA PRO A 271 21.53 -7.80 -9.13
C PRO A 271 22.44 -6.61 -8.78
N GLY A 272 23.44 -6.80 -7.94
CA GLY A 272 24.43 -5.77 -7.60
C GLY A 272 24.63 -5.47 -6.11
N LEU A 273 23.82 -6.03 -5.19
CA LEU A 273 24.07 -5.91 -3.74
C LEU A 273 24.87 -7.10 -3.15
N GLY A 274 25.29 -8.03 -3.97
CA GLY A 274 26.03 -9.25 -3.57
C GLY A 274 27.42 -9.39 -4.19
N GLY A 275 28.09 -8.30 -4.50
CA GLY A 275 29.48 -8.28 -4.99
C GLY A 275 30.37 -7.47 -4.10
#